data_83d57b22c34d082aa1434c4f1fc05fe7
#
_entry.id   83d57b22c34d082aa1434c4f1fc05fe7
#
_cell.length_a   1.000
_cell.length_b   1.000
_cell.length_c   1.000
_cell.angle_alpha   90.00
_cell.angle_beta   90.00
_cell.angle_gamma   90.00
#
_symmetry.space_group_name_H-M   'P 1'
#
loop_
_entity.id
_entity.type
_entity.pdbx_description
1 polymer ?
#
loop_
_entity_poly.entity_id
_entity_poly.type
_entity_poly.pdbx_seq_one_letter_code
_entity_poly.pdbx_strand_id
1 'polypeptide(L)'
;METFEEHYASMKATIQSHMPGVDMDLIDRAVEYANAKHCYQTRKDGSPYIIHPLAVAEVVCEMGLDVDAILGALLHDCIEDTDASHEEIEKLFGHTVAELVEGVTKLTRANFSTSEQAQMENLRKMFMAMSKDIRVVLIKIADRLHNMRTMQY
;
A
#
# COMPACT_ATOMS: atom_id res chain seq x y z
N MET A 1 21.90 4.78 0.24
CA MET A 1 20.55 4.32 0.63
C MET A 1 19.71 5.52 1.04
N GLU A 2 18.55 5.70 0.42
CA GLU A 2 17.68 6.81 0.77
C GLU A 2 17.09 6.61 2.16
N THR A 3 17.01 7.71 2.93
CA THR A 3 16.47 7.68 4.28
C THR A 3 14.94 7.76 4.26
N PHE A 4 14.33 7.49 5.41
CA PHE A 4 12.88 7.69 5.59
C PHE A 4 12.48 9.12 5.20
N GLU A 5 13.23 10.11 5.65
CA GLU A 5 12.93 11.51 5.38
C GLU A 5 13.00 11.83 3.89
N GLU A 6 13.97 11.26 3.19
CA GLU A 6 14.10 11.46 1.74
C GLU A 6 12.92 10.85 0.98
N HIS A 7 12.54 9.62 1.33
CA HIS A 7 11.38 8.97 0.72
C HIS A 7 10.08 9.71 1.04
N TYR A 8 9.93 10.16 2.28
CA TYR A 8 8.74 10.90 2.71
C TYR A 8 8.64 12.23 1.93
N ALA A 9 9.74 12.97 1.84
CA ALA A 9 9.76 14.23 1.10
C ALA A 9 9.44 14.03 -0.38
N SER A 10 10.00 12.99 -1.00
CA SER A 10 9.74 12.65 -2.39
C SER A 10 8.26 12.33 -2.61
N MET A 11 7.68 11.49 -1.76
CA MET A 11 6.26 11.14 -1.84
C MET A 11 5.38 12.38 -1.69
N LYS A 12 5.66 13.22 -0.70
CA LYS A 12 4.86 14.45 -0.47
C LYS A 12 4.95 15.39 -1.67
N ALA A 13 6.13 15.56 -2.24
CA ALA A 13 6.31 16.41 -3.41
C ALA A 13 5.51 15.88 -4.61
N THR A 14 5.53 14.58 -4.83
CA THR A 14 4.77 13.93 -5.90
C THR A 14 3.27 14.13 -5.69
N ILE A 15 2.77 13.92 -4.47
CA ILE A 15 1.34 14.10 -4.16
C ILE A 15 0.93 15.56 -4.38
N GLN A 16 1.71 16.52 -3.89
CA GLN A 16 1.39 17.94 -4.04
C GLN A 16 1.40 18.38 -5.50
N SER A 17 2.29 17.80 -6.30
CA SER A 17 2.37 18.08 -7.74
C SER A 17 1.13 17.57 -8.49
N HIS A 18 0.65 16.36 -8.14
CA HIS A 18 -0.50 15.74 -8.81
C HIS A 18 -1.84 16.20 -8.24
N MET A 19 -1.87 16.53 -6.95
CA MET A 19 -3.10 16.89 -6.24
C MET A 19 -2.88 18.09 -5.33
N PRO A 20 -2.75 19.32 -5.90
CA PRO A 20 -2.41 20.51 -5.09
C PRO A 20 -3.39 20.83 -3.97
N GLY A 21 -4.65 20.39 -4.10
CA GLY A 21 -5.68 20.65 -3.10
C GLY A 21 -5.86 19.56 -2.06
N VAL A 22 -5.00 18.53 -2.03
CA VAL A 22 -5.15 17.40 -1.12
C VAL A 22 -4.87 17.82 0.33
N ASP A 23 -5.58 17.18 1.27
CA ASP A 23 -5.35 17.39 2.70
C ASP A 23 -4.08 16.65 3.12
N MET A 24 -2.98 17.38 3.22
CA MET A 24 -1.69 16.80 3.60
C MET A 24 -1.66 16.34 5.06
N ASP A 25 -2.49 16.91 5.93
CA ASP A 25 -2.59 16.43 7.32
C ASP A 25 -3.10 15.00 7.36
N LEU A 26 -4.03 14.65 6.48
CA LEU A 26 -4.54 13.28 6.38
C LEU A 26 -3.44 12.31 5.93
N ILE A 27 -2.65 12.72 4.95
CA ILE A 27 -1.50 11.95 4.47
C ILE A 27 -0.47 11.77 5.60
N ASP A 28 -0.16 12.84 6.32
CA ASP A 28 0.80 12.79 7.43
C ASP A 28 0.32 11.84 8.53
N ARG A 29 -0.97 11.86 8.86
CA ARG A 29 -1.54 10.96 9.87
C ARG A 29 -1.43 9.50 9.44
N ALA A 30 -1.66 9.23 8.16
CA ALA A 30 -1.52 7.85 7.64
C ALA A 30 -0.07 7.38 7.71
N VAL A 31 0.88 8.23 7.37
CA VAL A 31 2.32 7.90 7.47
C VAL A 31 2.71 7.65 8.92
N GLU A 32 2.27 8.50 9.84
CA GLU A 32 2.55 8.33 11.27
C GLU A 32 1.99 7.01 11.80
N TYR A 33 0.74 6.70 11.42
CA TYR A 33 0.10 5.45 11.82
C TYR A 33 0.87 4.24 11.29
N ALA A 34 1.19 4.23 10.00
CA ALA A 34 1.91 3.13 9.38
C ALA A 34 3.31 2.98 9.99
N ASN A 35 4.01 4.09 10.21
CA ASN A 35 5.34 4.07 10.80
C ASN A 35 5.31 3.53 12.23
N ALA A 36 4.33 3.93 13.03
CA ALA A 36 4.18 3.43 14.39
C ALA A 36 3.92 1.92 14.40
N LYS A 37 3.10 1.43 13.47
CA LYS A 37 2.80 -0.01 13.37
C LYS A 37 3.99 -0.83 12.87
N HIS A 38 4.82 -0.28 11.99
CA HIS A 38 5.96 -0.97 11.39
C HIS A 38 7.30 -0.61 12.02
N CYS A 39 7.32 0.13 13.14
CA CYS A 39 8.55 0.74 13.68
C CYS A 39 9.64 -0.28 14.05
N TYR A 40 9.29 -1.52 14.33
CA TYR A 40 10.26 -2.57 14.66
C TYR A 40 10.58 -3.48 13.48
N GLN A 41 10.05 -3.18 12.29
CA GLN A 41 10.23 -4.03 11.12
C GLN A 41 11.28 -3.44 10.18
N THR A 42 12.09 -4.32 9.60
CA THR A 42 13.08 -3.94 8.59
C THR A 42 12.89 -4.81 7.35
N ARG A 43 13.35 -4.29 6.22
CA ARG A 43 13.41 -5.06 4.98
C ARG A 43 14.68 -5.91 4.96
N LYS A 44 14.78 -6.78 3.94
CA LYS A 44 15.93 -7.69 3.80
C LYS A 44 17.27 -6.94 3.72
N ASP A 45 17.26 -5.72 3.18
CA ASP A 45 18.46 -4.89 3.07
C ASP A 45 18.78 -4.10 4.36
N GLY A 46 17.97 -4.26 5.41
CA GLY A 46 18.16 -3.58 6.68
C GLY A 46 17.48 -2.22 6.79
N SER A 47 16.85 -1.72 5.71
CA SER A 47 16.17 -0.43 5.73
C SER A 47 14.87 -0.51 6.53
N PRO A 48 14.39 0.64 7.09
CA PRO A 48 13.10 0.65 7.78
C PRO A 48 11.97 0.21 6.85
N TYR A 49 11.04 -0.57 7.37
CA TYR A 49 9.96 -1.12 6.57
C TYR A 49 9.07 -0.02 5.96
N ILE A 50 8.90 1.11 6.65
CA ILE A 50 8.04 2.21 6.19
C ILE A 50 8.43 2.73 4.80
N ILE A 51 9.67 2.57 4.38
CA ILE A 51 10.13 3.00 3.07
C ILE A 51 9.33 2.33 1.95
N HIS A 52 8.94 1.07 2.13
CA HIS A 52 8.15 0.34 1.15
C HIS A 52 6.75 0.95 0.95
N PRO A 53 5.92 1.14 2.00
CA PRO A 53 4.62 1.81 1.81
C PRO A 53 4.74 3.22 1.22
N LEU A 54 5.77 3.98 1.58
CA LEU A 54 5.98 5.31 1.01
C LEU A 54 6.21 5.23 -0.50
N ALA A 55 7.06 4.30 -0.94
CA ALA A 55 7.35 4.12 -2.37
C ALA A 55 6.11 3.64 -3.12
N VAL A 56 5.33 2.72 -2.53
CA VAL A 56 4.09 2.24 -3.15
C VAL A 56 3.08 3.38 -3.29
N ALA A 57 2.94 4.22 -2.27
CA ALA A 57 2.03 5.37 -2.32
C ALA A 57 2.44 6.35 -3.41
N GLU A 58 3.73 6.58 -3.59
CA GLU A 58 4.24 7.47 -4.65
C GLU A 58 3.89 6.93 -6.04
N VAL A 59 4.08 5.62 -6.27
CA VAL A 59 3.72 4.98 -7.55
C VAL A 59 2.22 5.09 -7.79
N VAL A 60 1.40 4.84 -6.78
CA VAL A 60 -0.07 4.95 -6.87
C VAL A 60 -0.47 6.39 -7.25
N CYS A 61 0.19 7.39 -6.68
CA CYS A 61 -0.04 8.78 -7.03
C CYS A 61 0.33 9.05 -8.49
N GLU A 62 1.46 8.54 -8.95
CA GLU A 62 1.92 8.69 -10.33
C GLU A 62 0.97 8.01 -11.32
N MET A 63 0.28 6.95 -10.90
CA MET A 63 -0.75 6.30 -11.71
C MET A 63 -2.01 7.16 -11.88
N GLY A 64 -2.13 8.27 -11.14
CA GLY A 64 -3.28 9.15 -11.22
C GLY A 64 -4.45 8.74 -10.35
N LEU A 65 -4.23 7.91 -9.35
CA LEU A 65 -5.28 7.46 -8.45
C LEU A 65 -5.59 8.53 -7.39
N ASP A 66 -6.73 8.37 -6.70
CA ASP A 66 -7.21 9.35 -5.75
C ASP A 66 -6.56 9.23 -4.37
N VAL A 67 -6.92 10.14 -3.45
CA VAL A 67 -6.35 10.17 -2.11
C VAL A 67 -6.66 8.90 -1.31
N ASP A 68 -7.85 8.32 -1.49
CA ASP A 68 -8.21 7.08 -0.80
C ASP A 68 -7.27 5.94 -1.21
N ALA A 69 -6.91 5.86 -2.50
CA ALA A 69 -5.96 4.86 -2.98
C ALA A 69 -4.56 5.09 -2.41
N ILE A 70 -4.13 6.36 -2.28
CA ILE A 70 -2.84 6.68 -1.66
C ILE A 70 -2.82 6.25 -0.19
N LEU A 71 -3.89 6.55 0.55
CA LEU A 71 -4.00 6.11 1.94
C LEU A 71 -4.02 4.58 2.04
N GLY A 72 -4.75 3.93 1.13
CA GLY A 72 -4.75 2.46 1.06
C GLY A 72 -3.37 1.89 0.81
N ALA A 73 -2.58 2.52 -0.05
CA ALA A 73 -1.21 2.11 -0.33
C ALA A 73 -0.30 2.27 0.89
N LEU A 74 -0.43 3.39 1.61
CA LEU A 74 0.34 3.62 2.83
C LEU A 74 0.04 2.58 3.91
N LEU A 75 -1.20 2.09 3.97
CA LEU A 75 -1.67 1.22 5.03
C LEU A 75 -1.82 -0.25 4.59
N HIS A 76 -1.45 -0.58 3.34
CA HIS A 76 -1.81 -1.88 2.75
C HIS A 76 -1.27 -3.10 3.51
N ASP A 77 -0.15 -2.97 4.20
CA ASP A 77 0.43 -4.10 4.95
C ASP A 77 0.08 -4.07 6.44
N CYS A 78 -0.61 -3.02 6.92
CA CYS A 78 -0.83 -2.87 8.36
C CYS A 78 -1.66 -3.99 8.96
N ILE A 79 -2.75 -4.39 8.29
CA ILE A 79 -3.63 -5.45 8.82
C ILE A 79 -2.91 -6.80 8.84
N GLU A 80 -2.13 -7.10 7.79
CA GLU A 80 -1.49 -8.41 7.64
C GLU A 80 -0.26 -8.54 8.55
N ASP A 81 0.56 -7.49 8.63
CA ASP A 81 1.90 -7.60 9.23
C ASP A 81 1.98 -6.97 10.62
N THR A 82 0.94 -6.33 11.11
CA THR A 82 0.94 -5.68 12.42
C THR A 82 -0.35 -6.01 13.18
N ASP A 83 -0.52 -5.40 14.36
CA ASP A 83 -1.72 -5.54 15.18
C ASP A 83 -2.87 -4.61 14.76
N ALA A 84 -2.72 -3.89 13.65
CA ALA A 84 -3.78 -3.03 13.14
C ALA A 84 -5.00 -3.85 12.71
N SER A 85 -6.19 -3.29 12.91
CA SER A 85 -7.45 -3.94 12.52
C SER A 85 -8.19 -3.13 11.47
N HIS A 86 -9.07 -3.81 10.73
CA HIS A 86 -9.95 -3.16 9.77
C HIS A 86 -10.80 -2.06 10.44
N GLU A 87 -11.34 -2.37 11.61
CA GLU A 87 -12.19 -1.43 12.36
C GLU A 87 -11.42 -0.17 12.76
N GLU A 88 -10.18 -0.33 13.17
CA GLU A 88 -9.34 0.81 13.56
C GLU A 88 -9.04 1.70 12.37
N ILE A 89 -8.69 1.10 11.22
CA ILE A 89 -8.41 1.85 9.99
C ILE A 89 -9.68 2.56 9.51
N GLU A 90 -10.82 1.90 9.55
CA GLU A 90 -12.09 2.49 9.16
C GLU A 90 -12.42 3.72 10.02
N LYS A 91 -12.21 3.60 11.34
CA LYS A 91 -12.48 4.70 12.27
C LYS A 91 -11.58 5.91 12.02
N LEU A 92 -10.31 5.67 11.72
CA LEU A 92 -9.31 6.73 11.56
C LEU A 92 -9.29 7.34 10.16
N PHE A 93 -9.51 6.54 9.12
CA PHE A 93 -9.29 6.96 7.72
C PHE A 93 -10.52 6.79 6.83
N GLY A 94 -11.58 6.16 7.32
CA GLY A 94 -12.83 6.01 6.60
C GLY A 94 -13.04 4.62 6.01
N HIS A 95 -14.29 4.37 5.64
CA HIS A 95 -14.73 3.06 5.15
C HIS A 95 -14.02 2.66 3.84
N THR A 96 -13.90 3.60 2.89
CA THR A 96 -13.30 3.31 1.59
C THR A 96 -11.85 2.87 1.73
N VAL A 97 -11.08 3.57 2.56
CA VAL A 97 -9.67 3.21 2.80
C VAL A 97 -9.57 1.82 3.44
N ALA A 98 -10.40 1.55 4.45
CA ALA A 98 -10.40 0.25 5.12
C ALA A 98 -10.73 -0.89 4.15
N GLU A 99 -11.71 -0.68 3.26
CA GLU A 99 -12.09 -1.65 2.24
C GLU A 99 -10.95 -1.90 1.24
N LEU A 100 -10.25 -0.84 0.84
CA LEU A 100 -9.10 -0.98 -0.06
C LEU A 100 -7.98 -1.79 0.59
N VAL A 101 -7.64 -1.49 1.84
CA VAL A 101 -6.60 -2.21 2.58
C VAL A 101 -6.99 -3.69 2.74
N GLU A 102 -8.24 -3.97 3.11
CA GLU A 102 -8.71 -5.34 3.25
C GLU A 102 -8.67 -6.09 1.93
N GLY A 103 -9.08 -5.43 0.83
CA GLY A 103 -9.03 -6.03 -0.51
C GLY A 103 -7.61 -6.40 -0.92
N VAL A 104 -6.65 -5.53 -0.67
CA VAL A 104 -5.23 -5.81 -0.98
C VAL A 104 -4.73 -6.97 -0.11
N THR A 105 -5.11 -7.01 1.18
CA THR A 105 -4.74 -8.10 2.08
C THR A 105 -5.26 -9.44 1.57
N LYS A 106 -6.53 -9.50 1.17
CA LYS A 106 -7.13 -10.73 0.63
C LYS A 106 -6.44 -11.17 -0.66
N LEU A 107 -6.11 -10.21 -1.51
CA LEU A 107 -5.42 -10.51 -2.77
C LEU A 107 -4.00 -11.03 -2.50
N THR A 108 -3.31 -10.46 -1.51
CA THR A 108 -1.97 -10.90 -1.10
C THR A 108 -1.99 -12.35 -0.58
N ARG A 109 -3.05 -12.73 0.14
CA ARG A 109 -3.21 -14.07 0.68
C ARG A 109 -3.57 -15.11 -0.37
N ALA A 110 -3.78 -14.72 -1.64
CA ALA A 110 -3.99 -15.66 -2.72
C ALA A 110 -2.77 -16.56 -2.85
N ASN A 111 -3.02 -17.87 -2.95
CA ASN A 111 -1.94 -18.85 -3.01
C ASN A 111 -1.28 -18.83 -4.40
N PHE A 112 0.02 -18.53 -4.45
CA PHE A 112 0.81 -18.48 -5.68
C PHE A 112 1.51 -19.82 -5.96
N SER A 113 0.82 -20.95 -5.73
CA SER A 113 1.38 -22.24 -6.09
C SER A 113 1.52 -22.33 -7.62
N THR A 114 2.45 -23.18 -8.09
CA THR A 114 2.73 -23.35 -9.51
C THR A 114 1.71 -24.26 -10.22
N SER A 115 0.73 -24.81 -9.49
CA SER A 115 -0.28 -25.65 -10.09
C SER A 115 -1.20 -24.81 -10.99
N GLU A 116 -1.65 -25.40 -12.07
CA GLU A 116 -2.58 -24.78 -13.01
C GLU A 116 -3.87 -24.36 -12.31
N GLN A 117 -4.35 -25.21 -11.42
CA GLN A 117 -5.57 -24.95 -10.64
C GLN A 117 -5.42 -23.72 -9.73
N ALA A 118 -4.25 -23.55 -9.07
CA ALA A 118 -3.98 -22.40 -8.22
C ALA A 118 -3.87 -21.13 -9.06
N GLN A 119 -3.30 -21.19 -10.26
CA GLN A 119 -3.23 -20.04 -11.16
C GLN A 119 -4.62 -19.57 -11.56
N MET A 120 -5.53 -20.51 -11.88
CA MET A 120 -6.91 -20.17 -12.19
C MET A 120 -7.64 -19.55 -11.03
N GLU A 121 -7.41 -20.06 -9.82
CA GLU A 121 -8.01 -19.50 -8.59
C GLU A 121 -7.51 -18.09 -8.31
N ASN A 122 -6.23 -17.83 -8.54
CA ASN A 122 -5.64 -16.50 -8.37
C ASN A 122 -6.24 -15.51 -9.38
N LEU A 123 -6.40 -15.91 -10.65
CA LEU A 123 -7.06 -15.09 -11.67
C LEU A 123 -8.49 -14.76 -11.26
N ARG A 124 -9.22 -15.75 -10.77
CA ARG A 124 -10.60 -15.55 -10.33
C ARG A 124 -10.66 -14.51 -9.19
N LYS A 125 -9.77 -14.62 -8.22
CA LYS A 125 -9.69 -13.65 -7.11
C LYS A 125 -9.37 -12.25 -7.59
N MET A 126 -8.47 -12.12 -8.57
CA MET A 126 -8.15 -10.83 -9.17
C MET A 126 -9.36 -10.23 -9.87
N PHE A 127 -10.09 -11.01 -10.66
CA PHE A 127 -11.30 -10.52 -11.34
C PHE A 127 -12.37 -10.12 -10.35
N MET A 128 -12.54 -10.85 -9.25
CA MET A 128 -13.51 -10.49 -8.22
C MET A 128 -13.10 -9.20 -7.51
N ALA A 129 -11.81 -9.00 -7.23
CA ALA A 129 -11.32 -7.76 -6.64
C ALA A 129 -11.54 -6.58 -7.59
N MET A 130 -11.27 -6.77 -8.89
CA MET A 130 -11.48 -5.73 -9.90
C MET A 130 -12.95 -5.35 -10.05
N SER A 131 -13.87 -6.30 -9.89
CA SER A 131 -15.31 -6.00 -9.98
C SER A 131 -15.80 -5.17 -8.79
N LYS A 132 -15.12 -5.25 -7.64
CA LYS A 132 -15.45 -4.45 -6.47
C LYS A 132 -14.79 -3.07 -6.54
N ASP A 133 -13.46 -3.05 -6.75
CA ASP A 133 -12.71 -1.81 -6.84
C ASP A 133 -11.37 -2.09 -7.51
N ILE A 134 -11.18 -1.56 -8.71
CA ILE A 134 -9.95 -1.76 -9.48
C ILE A 134 -8.72 -1.20 -8.75
N ARG A 135 -8.92 -0.21 -7.86
CA ARG A 135 -7.82 0.37 -7.09
C ARG A 135 -7.08 -0.66 -6.26
N VAL A 136 -7.78 -1.70 -5.78
CA VAL A 136 -7.16 -2.82 -5.04
C VAL A 136 -6.07 -3.47 -5.88
N VAL A 137 -6.38 -3.79 -7.14
CA VAL A 137 -5.42 -4.43 -8.04
C VAL A 137 -4.27 -3.48 -8.38
N LEU A 138 -4.57 -2.20 -8.61
CA LEU A 138 -3.54 -1.21 -8.94
C LEU A 138 -2.57 -0.99 -7.77
N ILE A 139 -3.07 -0.96 -6.55
CA ILE A 139 -2.22 -0.89 -5.36
C ILE A 139 -1.32 -2.13 -5.28
N LYS A 140 -1.88 -3.32 -5.53
CA LYS A 140 -1.09 -4.56 -5.50
C LYS A 140 -0.03 -4.58 -6.59
N ILE A 141 -0.34 -4.06 -7.78
CA ILE A 141 0.66 -3.94 -8.85
C ILE A 141 1.79 -3.01 -8.43
N ALA A 142 1.46 -1.86 -7.82
CA ALA A 142 2.47 -0.93 -7.31
C ALA A 142 3.36 -1.58 -6.24
N ASP A 143 2.75 -2.34 -5.33
CA ASP A 143 3.46 -3.11 -4.31
C ASP A 143 4.47 -4.07 -4.93
N ARG A 144 4.02 -4.86 -5.90
CA ARG A 144 4.90 -5.83 -6.58
C ARG A 144 5.99 -5.12 -7.37
N LEU A 145 5.67 -4.01 -8.02
CA LEU A 145 6.64 -3.23 -8.78
C LEU A 145 7.79 -2.77 -7.88
N HIS A 146 7.48 -2.21 -6.71
CA HIS A 146 8.51 -1.79 -5.77
C HIS A 146 9.33 -2.98 -5.27
N ASN A 147 8.68 -4.09 -4.94
CA ASN A 147 9.39 -5.30 -4.52
C ASN A 147 10.35 -5.78 -5.59
N MET A 148 9.94 -5.76 -6.85
CA MET A 148 10.82 -6.16 -7.96
C MET A 148 12.01 -5.22 -8.11
N ARG A 149 11.79 -3.92 -7.96
CA ARG A 149 12.87 -2.92 -8.05
C ARG A 149 13.90 -3.06 -6.94
N THR A 150 13.47 -3.56 -5.78
CA THR A 150 14.35 -3.71 -4.61
C THR A 150 14.93 -5.11 -4.44
N MET A 151 14.54 -6.06 -5.27
CA MET A 151 15.08 -7.43 -5.21
C MET A 151 16.55 -7.54 -5.62
N GLN A 152 17.10 -6.50 -6.22
CA GLN A 152 18.50 -6.47 -6.62
C GLN A 152 19.47 -6.23 -5.45
N TYR A 153 18.95 -5.94 -4.27
CA TYR A 153 19.75 -5.59 -3.10
C TYR A 153 19.75 -6.69 -2.03
#